data_7573c28e9452f2b76f3f45d5d8a31ac0
#
_entry.id   7573c28e9452f2b76f3f45d5d8a31ac0
#
_cell.length_a   1.000
_cell.length_b   1.000
_cell.length_c   1.000
_cell.angle_alpha   90.00
_cell.angle_beta   90.00
_cell.angle_gamma   90.00
#
_symmetry.space_group_name_H-M   'P 1'
#
loop_
_entity.id
_entity.type
_entity.pdbx_description
1 polymer ?
#
loop_
_entity_poly.entity_id
_entity_poly.type
_entity_poly.pdbx_seq_one_letter_code
_entity_poly.pdbx_strand_id
1 'polypeptide(L)'
;AVLGALPDIVQDQMMRLLEQLGLKNVFVLPQVKFDDDVSIGKNTHFICVQPFLGASYEEMVRRGAKPISANFPFGAEGTTKWLWAIAERFGISKAKFDTVVAAPKLRAEQAVAAVADGLRGKSVFFFPDSQLEIPLARFLAAECGMELTEVGSPFIHKSLVHADLEDLPATTQISE
;
A
#
# COMPACT_ATOMS: atom_id res chain seq x y z
N ALA A 1 12.78 -3.60 3.94
CA ALA A 1 11.86 -4.73 4.14
C ALA A 1 10.45 -4.36 3.67
N VAL A 2 9.73 -5.32 3.14
CA VAL A 2 8.28 -5.25 2.88
C VAL A 2 7.60 -6.11 3.95
N LEU A 3 6.65 -5.53 4.68
CA LEU A 3 5.90 -6.22 5.72
C LEU A 3 4.49 -6.57 5.25
N GLY A 4 4.13 -7.83 5.43
CA GLY A 4 2.79 -8.35 5.21
C GLY A 4 2.79 -9.55 4.28
N ALA A 5 1.69 -10.29 4.28
CA ALA A 5 1.49 -11.47 3.45
C ALA A 5 0.67 -11.12 2.21
N LEU A 6 1.22 -11.38 1.06
CA LEU A 6 0.57 -11.23 -0.24
C LEU A 6 0.53 -12.59 -0.95
N PRO A 7 -0.42 -12.83 -1.85
CA PRO A 7 -0.35 -13.97 -2.75
C PRO A 7 0.98 -13.96 -3.52
N ASP A 8 1.59 -15.13 -3.71
CA ASP A 8 2.93 -15.27 -4.31
C ASP A 8 3.07 -14.51 -5.64
N ILE A 9 2.05 -14.61 -6.49
CA ILE A 9 2.07 -13.92 -7.79
C ILE A 9 2.10 -12.38 -7.65
N VAL A 10 1.45 -11.83 -6.62
CA VAL A 10 1.45 -10.37 -6.35
C VAL A 10 2.80 -9.97 -5.79
N GLN A 11 3.31 -10.74 -4.83
CA GLN A 11 4.61 -10.52 -4.23
C GLN A 11 5.72 -10.55 -5.30
N ASP A 12 5.72 -11.55 -6.17
CA ASP A 12 6.71 -11.68 -7.26
C ASP A 12 6.67 -10.48 -8.20
N GLN A 13 5.49 -9.97 -8.55
CA GLN A 13 5.38 -8.79 -9.41
C GLN A 13 5.89 -7.53 -8.72
N MET A 14 5.57 -7.33 -7.44
CA MET A 14 6.10 -6.22 -6.65
C MET A 14 7.62 -6.28 -6.55
N MET A 15 8.17 -7.45 -6.24
CA MET A 15 9.61 -7.65 -6.15
C MET A 15 10.33 -7.38 -7.47
N ARG A 16 9.76 -7.81 -8.60
CA ARG A 16 10.29 -7.48 -9.95
C ARG A 16 10.32 -5.98 -10.22
N LEU A 17 9.27 -5.25 -9.84
CA LEU A 17 9.24 -3.79 -10.01
C LEU A 17 10.31 -3.11 -9.16
N LEU A 18 10.48 -3.54 -7.91
CA LEU A 18 11.52 -3.02 -7.03
C LEU A 18 12.92 -3.32 -7.57
N GLU A 19 13.14 -4.50 -8.12
CA GLU A 19 14.40 -4.88 -8.76
C GLU A 19 14.68 -4.03 -10.02
N GLN A 20 13.69 -3.81 -10.89
CA GLN A 20 13.80 -2.94 -12.07
C GLN A 20 14.09 -1.48 -11.67
N LEU A 21 13.58 -1.03 -10.55
CA LEU A 21 13.92 0.26 -9.95
C LEU A 21 15.37 0.29 -9.45
N GLY A 22 16.03 -0.86 -9.31
CA GLY A 22 17.43 -1.00 -8.89
C GLY A 22 17.61 -1.34 -7.43
N LEU A 23 16.55 -1.72 -6.73
CA LEU A 23 16.59 -2.13 -5.33
C LEU A 23 16.88 -3.64 -5.26
N LYS A 24 18.10 -4.00 -4.88
CA LYS A 24 18.58 -5.41 -4.88
C LYS A 24 18.45 -6.08 -3.51
N ASN A 25 18.49 -5.31 -2.44
CA ASN A 25 18.47 -5.83 -1.06
C ASN A 25 17.09 -5.67 -0.45
N VAL A 26 16.08 -6.25 -1.10
CA VAL A 26 14.69 -6.24 -0.62
C VAL A 26 14.32 -7.63 -0.14
N PHE A 27 13.70 -7.71 1.02
CA PHE A 27 13.14 -8.94 1.57
C PHE A 27 11.73 -8.70 2.09
N VAL A 28 10.94 -9.75 2.10
CA VAL A 28 9.54 -9.73 2.56
C VAL A 28 9.45 -10.44 3.91
N LEU A 29 8.65 -9.89 4.80
CA LEU A 29 8.35 -10.51 6.10
C LEU A 29 6.84 -10.78 6.22
N PRO A 30 6.41 -11.96 6.67
CA PRO A 30 7.26 -13.09 7.10
C PRO A 30 7.97 -13.76 5.92
N GLN A 31 9.19 -14.26 6.18
CA GLN A 31 9.95 -15.00 5.18
C GLN A 31 9.36 -16.40 4.96
N VAL A 32 9.39 -16.86 3.72
CA VAL A 32 8.97 -18.23 3.35
C VAL A 32 9.99 -19.28 3.79
N LYS A 33 11.28 -18.91 3.87
CA LYS A 33 12.36 -19.76 4.31
C LYS A 33 12.97 -19.26 5.61
N PHE A 34 13.12 -20.12 6.60
CA PHE A 34 13.66 -19.78 7.92
C PHE A 34 15.19 -19.69 7.97
N ASP A 35 15.89 -20.05 6.89
CA ASP A 35 17.35 -20.19 6.85
C ASP A 35 18.09 -18.86 6.56
N ASP A 36 17.37 -17.80 6.22
CA ASP A 36 17.98 -16.50 5.95
C ASP A 36 17.97 -15.64 7.23
N ASP A 37 19.11 -15.52 7.87
CA ASP A 37 19.32 -14.58 9.00
C ASP A 37 19.21 -13.13 8.53
N VAL A 38 17.98 -12.59 8.54
CA VAL A 38 17.75 -11.17 8.23
C VAL A 38 17.95 -10.33 9.49
N SER A 39 19.00 -9.53 9.47
CA SER A 39 19.28 -8.57 10.55
C SER A 39 18.45 -7.31 10.36
N ILE A 40 17.55 -7.03 11.30
CA ILE A 40 16.70 -5.82 11.31
C ILE A 40 17.28 -4.83 12.33
N GLY A 41 17.53 -3.58 11.90
CA GLY A 41 18.03 -2.54 12.75
C GLY A 41 18.02 -1.16 12.07
N LYS A 42 18.79 -0.22 12.61
CA LYS A 42 18.84 1.21 12.21
C LYS A 42 19.12 1.48 10.72
N ASN A 43 19.67 0.51 10.01
CA ASN A 43 19.93 0.59 8.57
C ASN A 43 18.81 -0.03 7.72
N THR A 44 17.80 -0.63 8.35
CA THR A 44 16.65 -1.18 7.67
C THR A 44 15.59 -0.12 7.47
N HIS A 45 15.10 0.02 6.23
CA HIS A 45 13.86 0.73 5.94
C HIS A 45 12.77 -0.29 5.72
N PHE A 46 11.55 0.01 6.16
CA PHE A 46 10.44 -0.91 5.96
C PHE A 46 9.16 -0.20 5.55
N ILE A 47 8.32 -0.90 4.84
CA ILE A 47 7.00 -0.46 4.38
C ILE A 47 6.00 -1.59 4.55
N CYS A 48 4.78 -1.25 4.93
CA CYS A 48 3.69 -2.22 5.08
C CYS A 48 2.86 -2.32 3.80
N VAL A 49 2.28 -3.51 3.58
CA VAL A 49 1.33 -3.76 2.47
C VAL A 49 -0.11 -3.94 2.96
N GLN A 50 -0.32 -3.95 4.28
CA GLN A 50 -1.63 -4.15 4.93
C GLN A 50 -1.73 -3.31 6.20
N PRO A 51 -2.92 -2.74 6.52
CA PRO A 51 -3.09 -1.82 7.64
C PRO A 51 -3.19 -2.48 9.03
N PHE A 52 -3.42 -3.80 9.09
CA PHE A 52 -3.56 -4.55 10.34
C PHE A 52 -2.24 -5.07 10.92
N LEU A 53 -1.10 -4.50 10.49
CA LEU A 53 0.25 -4.91 10.91
C LEU A 53 0.81 -4.07 12.06
N GLY A 54 -0.04 -3.45 12.89
CA GLY A 54 0.37 -2.51 13.94
C GLY A 54 1.45 -3.07 14.87
N ALA A 55 1.26 -4.27 15.41
CA ALA A 55 2.25 -4.90 16.30
C ALA A 55 3.59 -5.17 15.59
N SER A 56 3.57 -5.60 14.33
CA SER A 56 4.78 -5.80 13.52
C SER A 56 5.46 -4.48 13.20
N TYR A 57 4.70 -3.44 12.90
CA TYR A 57 5.20 -2.08 12.69
C TYR A 57 5.94 -1.56 13.92
N GLU A 58 5.32 -1.66 15.10
CA GLU A 58 5.91 -1.20 16.36
C GLU A 58 7.20 -1.98 16.71
N GLU A 59 7.21 -3.29 16.48
CA GLU A 59 8.40 -4.12 16.68
C GLU A 59 9.55 -3.71 15.75
N MET A 60 9.27 -3.40 14.49
CA MET A 60 10.29 -2.90 13.56
C MET A 60 10.88 -1.57 14.03
N VAL A 61 10.02 -0.64 14.47
CA VAL A 61 10.46 0.65 15.04
C VAL A 61 11.28 0.43 16.31
N ARG A 62 10.86 -0.48 17.19
CA ARG A 62 11.59 -0.82 18.42
C ARG A 62 13.00 -1.37 18.13
N ARG A 63 13.18 -2.09 17.04
CA ARG A 63 14.50 -2.56 16.55
C ARG A 63 15.32 -1.46 15.88
N GLY A 64 14.78 -0.26 15.75
CA GLY A 64 15.44 0.89 15.15
C GLY A 64 15.29 0.97 13.63
N ALA A 65 14.45 0.13 13.01
CA ALA A 65 14.14 0.25 11.59
C ALA A 65 13.29 1.49 11.32
N LYS A 66 13.42 2.04 10.11
CA LYS A 66 12.83 3.31 9.69
C LYS A 66 11.61 3.05 8.80
N PRO A 67 10.41 3.46 9.22
CA PRO A 67 9.23 3.30 8.39
C PRO A 67 9.28 4.21 7.15
N ILE A 68 8.69 3.72 6.06
CA ILE A 68 8.33 4.50 4.88
C ILE A 68 6.81 4.63 4.90
N SER A 69 6.31 5.85 5.04
CA SER A 69 4.88 6.13 4.99
C SER A 69 4.43 6.21 3.53
N ALA A 70 3.35 5.52 3.21
CA ALA A 70 2.72 5.53 1.89
C ALA A 70 1.28 5.04 1.98
N ASN A 71 0.50 5.31 0.94
CA ASN A 71 -0.78 4.64 0.75
C ASN A 71 -0.58 3.14 0.63
N PHE A 72 -1.55 2.35 1.08
CA PHE A 72 -1.51 0.92 0.84
C PHE A 72 -1.70 0.61 -0.66
N PRO A 73 -1.08 -0.50 -1.17
CA PRO A 73 -1.05 -0.81 -2.59
C PRO A 73 -2.37 -1.40 -3.12
N PHE A 74 -3.46 -0.67 -2.93
CA PHE A 74 -4.78 -0.99 -3.49
C PHE A 74 -5.02 -0.13 -4.72
N GLY A 75 -5.37 -0.78 -5.84
CA GLY A 75 -5.58 -0.14 -7.13
C GLY A 75 -4.29 0.30 -7.81
N ALA A 76 -4.44 0.92 -8.98
CA ALA A 76 -3.33 1.43 -9.78
C ALA A 76 -2.66 2.64 -9.12
N GLU A 77 -3.47 3.55 -8.58
CA GLU A 77 -2.99 4.76 -7.92
C GLU A 77 -2.26 4.44 -6.61
N GLY A 78 -2.90 3.68 -5.70
CA GLY A 78 -2.30 3.32 -4.42
C GLY A 78 -1.00 2.53 -4.59
N THR A 79 -0.97 1.57 -5.52
CA THR A 79 0.24 0.82 -5.82
C THR A 79 1.35 1.72 -6.39
N THR A 80 0.99 2.69 -7.24
CA THR A 80 1.95 3.66 -7.78
C THR A 80 2.52 4.56 -6.68
N LYS A 81 1.68 5.07 -5.77
CA LYS A 81 2.11 5.89 -4.63
C LYS A 81 3.01 5.09 -3.67
N TRP A 82 2.65 3.83 -3.40
CA TRP A 82 3.43 2.93 -2.57
C TRP A 82 4.84 2.69 -3.14
N LEU A 83 4.92 2.38 -4.44
CA LEU A 83 6.20 2.20 -5.13
C LEU A 83 7.01 3.50 -5.19
N TRP A 84 6.35 4.65 -5.38
CA TRP A 84 7.02 5.95 -5.43
C TRP A 84 7.64 6.32 -4.08
N ALA A 85 6.94 6.10 -2.96
CA ALA A 85 7.49 6.37 -1.65
C ALA A 85 8.79 5.60 -1.39
N ILE A 86 8.88 4.37 -1.87
CA ILE A 86 10.12 3.59 -1.82
C ILE A 86 11.18 4.21 -2.75
N ALA A 87 10.82 4.51 -4.00
CA ALA A 87 11.75 5.07 -4.98
C ALA A 87 12.34 6.40 -4.51
N GLU A 88 11.51 7.28 -4.00
CA GLU A 88 11.90 8.58 -3.45
C GLU A 88 12.83 8.42 -2.24
N ARG A 89 12.50 7.51 -1.32
CA ARG A 89 13.31 7.20 -0.14
C ARG A 89 14.74 6.79 -0.49
N PHE A 90 14.91 6.09 -1.62
CA PHE A 90 16.22 5.61 -2.07
C PHE A 90 16.82 6.45 -3.20
N GLY A 91 16.30 7.64 -3.46
CA GLY A 91 16.86 8.59 -4.42
C GLY A 91 16.75 8.16 -5.89
N ILE A 92 15.77 7.32 -6.21
CA ILE A 92 15.50 6.90 -7.58
C ILE A 92 14.83 8.05 -8.32
N SER A 93 15.37 8.41 -9.48
CA SER A 93 14.85 9.53 -10.25
C SER A 93 13.43 9.27 -10.76
N LYS A 94 12.63 10.35 -10.82
CA LYS A 94 11.25 10.27 -11.33
C LYS A 94 11.19 9.71 -12.74
N ALA A 95 12.13 10.09 -13.61
CA ALA A 95 12.19 9.59 -14.98
C ALA A 95 12.38 8.06 -15.05
N LYS A 96 13.28 7.51 -14.21
CA LYS A 96 13.46 6.05 -14.13
C LYS A 96 12.21 5.37 -13.57
N PHE A 97 11.64 5.94 -12.52
CA PHE A 97 10.40 5.44 -11.93
C PHE A 97 9.28 5.36 -12.96
N ASP A 98 9.00 6.46 -13.65
CA ASP A 98 7.93 6.52 -14.64
C ASP A 98 8.13 5.52 -15.79
N THR A 99 9.38 5.34 -16.23
CA THR A 99 9.70 4.33 -17.24
C THR A 99 9.37 2.91 -16.77
N VAL A 100 9.70 2.56 -15.54
CA VAL A 100 9.48 1.20 -14.99
C VAL A 100 8.01 0.94 -14.76
N VAL A 101 7.26 1.91 -14.21
CA VAL A 101 5.88 1.68 -13.79
C VAL A 101 4.84 1.94 -14.88
N ALA A 102 5.18 2.59 -15.99
CA ALA A 102 4.23 3.02 -17.02
C ALA A 102 3.36 1.87 -17.54
N ALA A 103 3.97 0.78 -17.99
CA ALA A 103 3.23 -0.33 -18.58
C ALA A 103 2.36 -1.11 -17.56
N PRO A 104 2.86 -1.51 -16.37
CA PRO A 104 2.02 -2.17 -15.38
C PRO A 104 0.91 -1.26 -14.84
N LYS A 105 1.19 0.03 -14.65
CA LYS A 105 0.18 1.02 -14.24
C LYS A 105 -0.95 1.12 -15.26
N LEU A 106 -0.62 1.28 -16.54
CA LEU A 106 -1.63 1.38 -17.60
C LEU A 106 -2.52 0.13 -17.66
N ARG A 107 -1.94 -1.08 -17.53
CA ARG A 107 -2.75 -2.31 -17.47
C ARG A 107 -3.70 -2.34 -16.27
N ALA A 108 -3.25 -1.89 -15.11
CA ALA A 108 -4.08 -1.85 -13.91
C ALA A 108 -5.21 -0.80 -14.07
N GLU A 109 -4.91 0.38 -14.58
CA GLU A 109 -5.90 1.43 -14.88
C GLU A 109 -6.97 0.95 -15.85
N GLN A 110 -6.56 0.25 -16.93
CA GLN A 110 -7.51 -0.32 -17.89
C GLN A 110 -8.39 -1.41 -17.27
N ALA A 111 -7.83 -2.25 -16.41
CA ALA A 111 -8.59 -3.30 -15.72
C ALA A 111 -9.63 -2.68 -14.75
N VAL A 112 -9.25 -1.66 -14.01
CA VAL A 112 -10.17 -0.92 -13.13
C VAL A 112 -11.26 -0.21 -13.96
N ALA A 113 -10.87 0.50 -15.01
CA ALA A 113 -11.80 1.23 -15.87
C ALA A 113 -12.88 0.33 -16.48
N ALA A 114 -12.53 -0.92 -16.84
CA ALA A 114 -13.46 -1.88 -17.40
C ALA A 114 -14.65 -2.23 -16.47
N VAL A 115 -14.51 -2.05 -15.16
CA VAL A 115 -15.55 -2.35 -14.16
C VAL A 115 -16.07 -1.10 -13.46
N ALA A 116 -15.30 -0.02 -13.45
CA ALA A 116 -15.61 1.21 -12.72
C ALA A 116 -16.90 1.91 -13.18
N ASP A 117 -17.25 1.83 -14.48
CA ASP A 117 -18.47 2.45 -15.01
C ASP A 117 -19.74 1.90 -14.34
N GLY A 118 -19.74 0.64 -13.95
CA GLY A 118 -20.84 0.03 -13.20
C GLY A 118 -20.95 0.50 -11.74
N LEU A 119 -19.90 1.13 -11.21
CA LEU A 119 -19.79 1.58 -9.80
C LEU A 119 -19.91 3.10 -9.65
N ARG A 120 -19.55 3.85 -10.68
CA ARG A 120 -19.50 5.31 -10.65
C ARG A 120 -20.80 5.95 -10.15
N GLY A 121 -20.70 6.85 -9.18
CA GLY A 121 -21.82 7.55 -8.55
C GLY A 121 -22.70 6.68 -7.65
N LYS A 122 -22.33 5.41 -7.42
CA LYS A 122 -23.02 4.61 -6.41
C LYS A 122 -22.43 4.87 -5.05
N SER A 123 -23.29 4.92 -4.04
CA SER A 123 -22.88 5.08 -2.65
C SER A 123 -22.39 3.76 -2.06
N VAL A 124 -21.40 3.83 -1.19
CA VAL A 124 -20.88 2.69 -0.43
C VAL A 124 -20.71 3.06 1.04
N PHE A 125 -21.09 2.13 1.90
CA PHE A 125 -20.86 2.14 3.33
C PHE A 125 -19.91 0.99 3.69
N PHE A 126 -18.91 1.27 4.53
CA PHE A 126 -18.00 0.24 5.03
C PHE A 126 -18.38 -0.10 6.47
N PHE A 127 -18.77 -1.35 6.67
CA PHE A 127 -18.97 -1.90 8.01
C PHE A 127 -17.59 -2.25 8.62
N PRO A 128 -17.32 -1.93 9.90
CA PRO A 128 -16.05 -2.23 10.54
C PRO A 128 -15.84 -3.75 10.68
N ASP A 129 -14.84 -4.32 9.99
CA ASP A 129 -14.61 -5.76 9.94
C ASP A 129 -13.11 -6.14 9.95
N SER A 130 -12.30 -5.60 9.05
CA SER A 130 -10.99 -6.16 8.74
C SER A 130 -9.81 -5.18 8.86
N GLN A 131 -10.05 -3.92 9.12
CA GLN A 131 -9.10 -2.79 9.01
C GLN A 131 -8.67 -2.47 7.55
N LEU A 132 -9.19 -3.16 6.54
CA LEU A 132 -8.93 -2.85 5.12
C LEU A 132 -9.85 -1.72 4.59
N GLU A 133 -10.81 -1.29 5.38
CA GLU A 133 -11.88 -0.38 4.97
C GLU A 133 -11.33 0.94 4.45
N ILE A 134 -10.38 1.56 5.16
CA ILE A 134 -9.80 2.86 4.78
C ILE A 134 -9.10 2.82 3.42
N PRO A 135 -8.11 1.92 3.17
CA PRO A 135 -7.47 1.84 1.85
C PRO A 135 -8.43 1.37 0.74
N LEU A 136 -9.41 0.53 1.03
CA LEU A 136 -10.43 0.14 0.07
C LEU A 136 -11.37 1.30 -0.27
N ALA A 137 -11.79 2.08 0.72
CA ALA A 137 -12.62 3.26 0.53
C ALA A 137 -11.91 4.29 -0.36
N ARG A 138 -10.62 4.57 -0.09
CA ARG A 138 -9.80 5.43 -0.95
C ARG A 138 -9.79 4.91 -2.39
N PHE A 139 -9.52 3.63 -2.59
CA PHE A 139 -9.50 3.02 -3.92
C PHE A 139 -10.85 3.16 -4.64
N LEU A 140 -11.96 2.83 -3.97
CA LEU A 140 -13.30 2.91 -4.57
C LEU A 140 -13.70 4.34 -4.90
N ALA A 141 -13.35 5.31 -4.04
CA ALA A 141 -13.63 6.71 -4.33
C ALA A 141 -12.75 7.24 -5.47
N ALA A 142 -11.43 7.06 -5.38
CA ALA A 142 -10.48 7.68 -6.30
C ALA A 142 -10.47 7.02 -7.69
N GLU A 143 -10.53 5.69 -7.76
CA GLU A 143 -10.35 4.96 -9.01
C GLU A 143 -11.67 4.43 -9.61
N CYS A 144 -12.69 4.17 -8.78
CA CYS A 144 -13.99 3.68 -9.25
C CYS A 144 -15.08 4.77 -9.26
N GLY A 145 -14.83 5.95 -8.67
CA GLY A 145 -15.79 7.06 -8.65
C GLY A 145 -17.02 6.79 -7.80
N MET A 146 -16.90 5.99 -6.75
CA MET A 146 -17.97 5.74 -5.78
C MET A 146 -18.07 6.89 -4.76
N GLU A 147 -19.26 7.08 -4.21
CA GLU A 147 -19.54 8.05 -3.14
C GLU A 147 -19.45 7.34 -1.78
N LEU A 148 -18.55 7.81 -0.90
CA LEU A 148 -18.43 7.25 0.44
C LEU A 148 -19.47 7.86 1.37
N THR A 149 -20.32 7.03 1.97
CA THR A 149 -21.28 7.47 2.97
C THR A 149 -20.62 7.53 4.35
N GLU A 150 -20.04 6.42 4.78
CA GLU A 150 -19.31 6.30 6.02
C GLU A 150 -18.30 5.17 5.90
N VAL A 151 -17.14 5.31 6.54
CA VAL A 151 -16.10 4.29 6.61
C VAL A 151 -15.88 3.93 8.09
N GLY A 152 -16.47 2.81 8.51
CA GLY A 152 -16.20 2.21 9.82
C GLY A 152 -14.97 1.33 9.74
N SER A 153 -14.13 1.34 10.77
CA SER A 153 -12.99 0.42 10.91
C SER A 153 -12.90 -0.07 12.35
N PRO A 154 -12.63 -1.37 12.60
CA PRO A 154 -12.61 -1.90 13.97
C PRO A 154 -11.44 -1.36 14.80
N PHE A 155 -10.42 -0.85 14.14
CA PHE A 155 -9.27 -0.20 14.76
C PHE A 155 -8.49 0.63 13.73
N ILE A 156 -8.10 1.84 14.11
CA ILE A 156 -7.36 2.76 13.24
C ILE A 156 -5.95 2.99 13.77
N HIS A 157 -4.97 2.30 13.20
CA HIS A 157 -3.56 2.56 13.49
C HIS A 157 -3.09 3.77 12.68
N LYS A 158 -3.24 4.97 13.26
CA LYS A 158 -3.03 6.25 12.56
C LYS A 158 -1.68 6.35 11.83
N SER A 159 -0.60 5.84 12.42
CA SER A 159 0.72 5.87 11.77
C SER A 159 0.82 5.00 10.53
N LEU A 160 -0.02 3.97 10.40
CA LEU A 160 -0.06 3.10 9.23
C LEU A 160 -0.96 3.64 8.11
N VAL A 161 -2.14 4.15 8.47
CA VAL A 161 -3.18 4.54 7.49
C VAL A 161 -3.21 6.04 7.18
N HIS A 162 -2.25 6.81 7.71
CA HIS A 162 -2.23 8.27 7.58
C HIS A 162 -2.36 8.75 6.12
N ALA A 163 -1.55 8.19 5.23
CA ALA A 163 -1.56 8.58 3.82
C ALA A 163 -2.89 8.23 3.12
N ASP A 164 -3.51 7.11 3.47
CA ASP A 164 -4.84 6.76 2.93
C ASP A 164 -5.94 7.65 3.50
N LEU A 165 -5.85 8.04 4.79
CA LEU A 165 -6.79 8.98 5.41
C LEU A 165 -6.73 10.37 4.76
N GLU A 166 -5.53 10.86 4.44
CA GLU A 166 -5.35 12.15 3.78
C GLU A 166 -5.94 12.19 2.36
N ASP A 167 -5.98 11.04 1.71
CA ASP A 167 -6.52 10.91 0.34
C ASP A 167 -8.02 10.59 0.28
N LEU A 168 -8.69 10.43 1.43
CA LEU A 168 -10.14 10.30 1.45
C LEU A 168 -10.82 11.63 1.14
N PRO A 169 -11.99 11.62 0.46
CA PRO A 169 -12.81 12.83 0.30
C PRO A 169 -13.06 13.50 1.65
N ALA A 170 -12.94 14.82 1.72
CA ALA A 170 -13.07 15.60 2.96
C ALA A 170 -14.45 15.46 3.64
N THR A 171 -15.46 15.02 2.88
CA THR A 171 -16.83 14.77 3.37
C THR A 171 -17.01 13.37 3.98
N THR A 172 -16.00 12.51 3.91
CA THR A 172 -16.11 11.13 4.40
C THR A 172 -16.22 11.11 5.92
N GLN A 173 -17.26 10.48 6.46
CA GLN A 173 -17.36 10.19 7.87
C GLN A 173 -16.56 8.93 8.20
N ILE A 174 -15.76 9.00 9.26
CA ILE A 174 -14.96 7.87 9.74
C ILE A 174 -15.37 7.55 11.16
N SER A 175 -15.66 6.28 11.42
CA SER A 175 -16.00 5.73 12.74
C SER A 175 -15.11 4.56 13.13
N GLU A 176 -14.85 4.44 14.46
CA GLU A 176 -14.03 3.37 15.07
C GLU A 176 -14.84 2.69 16.18
#